data_8719c82e07fc2312265346a0a0eaf319
#
_entry.id   8719c82e07fc2312265346a0a0eaf319
#
_cell.length_a   1.000
_cell.length_b   1.000
_cell.length_c   1.000
_cell.angle_alpha   90.00
_cell.angle_beta   90.00
_cell.angle_gamma   90.00
#
_symmetry.space_group_name_H-M   'P 1'
#
loop_
_entity.id
_entity.type
_entity.pdbx_description
1 polymer ?
#
loop_
_entity_poly.entity_id
_entity_poly.type
_entity_poly.pdbx_seq_one_letter_code
_entity_poly.pdbx_strand_id
1 'polypeptide(L)'
;MTTVLVNGINLNTLGYQVDVLSGRRVVPIRQDYGLELPGLAGSTVSVGPMGSTLLTLEMWVDGVDPTTGVHTDPWATFEANLSQVASAFVRPSGLVTVSLTELDGIQKVATGNLAAYVVDEDKRRVRAVVKVPRVFFRGASELTFTSSAFGSVVTNTELQTAKSNAPISDAVITVNGPATNPVITDTIGGQSVNWLSGSLASGEKWELDIGKRLSRKILTGGGASSVMPTTVYAPMELGAPIMELWPSLSNLASPNQYRLTVTASGTTGASSWSVKAKPAYL
;
A
#
# COMPACT_ATOMS: atom_id res chain seq x y z
N MET A 1 8.97 -7.09 21.25
CA MET A 1 9.89 -7.58 20.20
C MET A 1 9.15 -7.51 18.88
N THR A 2 9.76 -7.00 17.83
CA THR A 2 9.11 -6.97 16.50
C THR A 2 9.08 -8.39 15.94
N THR A 3 7.93 -8.89 15.54
CA THR A 3 7.82 -10.21 14.91
C THR A 3 7.94 -10.06 13.40
N VAL A 4 8.83 -10.84 12.78
CA VAL A 4 9.07 -10.85 11.34
C VAL A 4 8.67 -12.21 10.78
N LEU A 5 7.72 -12.21 9.82
CA LEU A 5 7.37 -13.41 9.07
C LEU A 5 7.75 -13.19 7.60
N VAL A 6 8.31 -14.21 6.99
CA VAL A 6 8.55 -14.24 5.53
C VAL A 6 7.75 -15.39 4.95
N ASN A 7 6.83 -15.06 4.06
CA ASN A 7 5.87 -16.03 3.47
C ASN A 7 5.12 -16.87 4.53
N GLY A 8 4.82 -16.27 5.69
CA GLY A 8 4.15 -16.92 6.81
C GLY A 8 5.07 -17.70 7.77
N ILE A 9 6.35 -17.84 7.44
CA ILE A 9 7.35 -18.49 8.31
C ILE A 9 7.90 -17.43 9.27
N ASN A 10 7.84 -17.72 10.58
CA ASN A 10 8.40 -16.86 11.62
C ASN A 10 9.94 -16.95 11.58
N LEU A 11 10.58 -15.80 11.39
CA LEU A 11 12.04 -15.68 11.38
C LEU A 11 12.62 -15.21 12.73
N ASN A 12 11.82 -15.20 13.80
CA ASN A 12 12.25 -14.88 15.14
C ASN A 12 11.99 -16.10 16.04
N THR A 13 12.93 -17.02 16.05
CA THR A 13 12.92 -18.27 16.83
C THR A 13 14.16 -18.34 17.73
N LEU A 14 14.34 -19.42 18.47
CA LEU A 14 15.54 -19.64 19.27
C LEU A 14 16.76 -20.02 18.42
N GLY A 15 16.56 -20.62 17.22
CA GLY A 15 17.64 -21.06 16.34
C GLY A 15 18.02 -20.05 15.25
N TYR A 16 17.17 -19.07 14.98
CA TYR A 16 17.46 -17.98 14.05
C TYR A 16 16.57 -16.77 14.33
N GLN A 17 17.10 -15.57 14.11
CA GLN A 17 16.31 -14.36 14.28
C GLN A 17 16.77 -13.22 13.37
N VAL A 18 15.84 -12.36 13.02
CA VAL A 18 16.13 -11.12 12.28
C VAL A 18 16.75 -10.11 13.24
N ASP A 19 17.99 -9.75 12.95
CA ASP A 19 18.80 -8.82 13.73
C ASP A 19 18.60 -7.39 13.22
N VAL A 20 18.67 -7.22 11.88
CA VAL A 20 18.49 -5.94 11.22
C VAL A 20 17.44 -6.05 10.13
N LEU A 21 16.50 -5.11 10.16
CA LEU A 21 15.54 -4.89 9.09
C LEU A 21 15.65 -3.44 8.64
N SER A 22 16.29 -3.21 7.50
CA SER A 22 16.48 -1.88 6.92
C SER A 22 15.60 -1.68 5.68
N GLY A 23 15.39 -0.42 5.30
CA GLY A 23 14.50 -0.07 4.18
C GLY A 23 13.01 0.04 4.54
N ARG A 24 12.63 -0.17 5.80
CA ARG A 24 11.23 -0.10 6.25
C ARG A 24 10.68 1.33 6.41
N ARG A 25 11.56 2.31 6.53
CA ARG A 25 11.22 3.73 6.73
C ARG A 25 11.95 4.59 5.70
N VAL A 26 11.76 4.28 4.43
CA VAL A 26 12.36 5.05 3.35
C VAL A 26 11.32 6.04 2.85
N VAL A 27 11.66 7.32 2.87
CA VAL A 27 10.88 8.33 2.17
C VAL A 27 11.10 8.09 0.68
N PRO A 28 10.05 7.78 -0.09
CA PRO A 28 10.22 7.49 -1.50
C PRO A 28 10.64 8.76 -2.24
N ILE A 29 11.69 8.62 -3.01
CA ILE A 29 12.07 9.66 -3.96
C ILE A 29 11.33 9.36 -5.25
N ARG A 30 10.55 10.33 -5.75
CA ARG A 30 9.96 10.24 -7.08
C ARG A 30 11.08 10.30 -8.10
N GLN A 31 10.98 9.48 -9.14
CA GLN A 31 11.93 9.57 -10.25
C GLN A 31 11.67 10.88 -10.98
N ASP A 32 12.73 11.66 -11.16
CA ASP A 32 12.70 12.88 -11.95
C ASP A 32 13.03 12.52 -13.41
N TYR A 33 12.11 12.76 -14.31
CA TYR A 33 12.33 12.67 -15.75
C TYR A 33 12.51 14.09 -16.28
N GLY A 34 13.70 14.67 -16.02
CA GLY A 34 14.08 15.94 -16.61
C GLY A 34 14.18 15.81 -18.12
N LEU A 35 13.38 16.54 -18.87
CA LEU A 35 13.54 16.72 -20.31
C LEU A 35 14.24 18.06 -20.56
N GLU A 36 15.49 18.03 -21.00
CA GLU A 36 16.18 19.21 -21.51
C GLU A 36 15.67 19.48 -22.93
N LEU A 37 14.94 20.55 -23.09
CA LEU A 37 14.51 20.99 -24.42
C LEU A 37 15.59 21.90 -25.02
N PRO A 38 16.16 21.55 -26.20
CA PRO A 38 17.15 22.41 -26.86
C PRO A 38 16.59 23.80 -27.13
N GLY A 39 17.28 24.82 -26.64
CA GLY A 39 16.89 26.23 -26.85
C GLY A 39 16.02 26.84 -25.73
N LEU A 40 15.66 26.12 -24.71
CA LEU A 40 15.04 26.68 -23.51
C LEU A 40 16.04 26.62 -22.34
N ALA A 41 16.20 27.72 -21.63
CA ALA A 41 17.00 27.75 -20.41
C ALA A 41 16.22 27.05 -19.27
N GLY A 42 16.61 25.86 -18.94
CA GLY A 42 16.04 25.05 -17.87
C GLY A 42 15.49 23.70 -18.34
N SER A 43 15.35 22.76 -17.39
CA SER A 43 14.71 21.46 -17.60
C SER A 43 13.24 21.53 -17.18
N THR A 44 12.35 20.90 -17.94
CA THR A 44 11.00 20.61 -17.46
C THR A 44 11.08 19.40 -16.53
N VAL A 45 10.77 19.60 -15.25
CA VAL A 45 10.71 18.52 -14.27
C VAL A 45 9.36 17.79 -14.44
N SER A 46 9.39 16.57 -14.94
CA SER A 46 8.24 15.67 -14.92
C SER A 46 8.38 14.76 -13.70
N VAL A 47 7.45 14.87 -12.77
CA VAL A 47 7.46 14.06 -11.53
C VAL A 47 6.97 12.65 -11.85
N GLY A 48 7.86 11.70 -11.94
CA GLY A 48 7.56 10.30 -12.26
C GLY A 48 6.98 9.50 -11.07
N PRO A 49 6.70 8.21 -11.28
CA PRO A 49 6.21 7.33 -10.23
C PRO A 49 7.24 7.17 -9.11
N MET A 50 6.76 6.88 -7.91
CA MET A 50 7.64 6.53 -6.79
C MET A 50 8.44 5.27 -7.13
N GLY A 51 9.75 5.31 -6.90
CA GLY A 51 10.65 4.20 -7.16
C GLY A 51 10.38 2.98 -6.26
N SER A 52 10.92 1.82 -6.63
CA SER A 52 10.92 0.63 -5.78
C SER A 52 11.84 0.81 -4.58
N THR A 53 11.49 0.19 -3.45
CA THR A 53 12.33 0.17 -2.26
C THR A 53 13.03 -1.18 -2.11
N LEU A 54 14.22 -1.18 -1.50
CA LEU A 54 14.94 -2.38 -1.12
C LEU A 54 14.75 -2.60 0.38
N LEU A 55 14.14 -3.72 0.73
CA LEU A 55 14.02 -4.19 2.10
C LEU A 55 15.13 -5.20 2.36
N THR A 56 16.04 -4.89 3.27
CA THR A 56 17.14 -5.79 3.63
C THR A 56 16.87 -6.40 4.98
N LEU A 57 16.89 -7.73 5.03
CA LEU A 57 16.82 -8.53 6.25
C LEU A 57 18.20 -9.12 6.49
N GLU A 58 18.79 -8.82 7.65
CA GLU A 58 19.98 -9.50 8.15
C GLU A 58 19.55 -10.39 9.31
N MET A 59 19.90 -11.66 9.19
CA MET A 59 19.48 -12.69 10.13
C MET A 59 20.69 -13.38 10.71
N TRP A 60 20.61 -13.68 11.98
CA TRP A 60 21.54 -14.55 12.65
C TRP A 60 20.96 -15.95 12.71
N VAL A 61 21.79 -16.98 12.48
CA VAL A 61 21.39 -18.41 12.51
C VAL A 61 22.33 -19.15 13.44
N ASP A 62 21.79 -19.99 14.29
CA ASP A 62 22.57 -20.79 15.23
C ASP A 62 22.24 -22.30 15.10
N GLY A 63 23.13 -23.12 15.66
CA GLY A 63 22.97 -24.56 15.78
C GLY A 63 22.13 -24.99 17.00
N VAL A 64 21.06 -24.25 17.29
CA VAL A 64 20.13 -24.49 18.39
C VAL A 64 18.79 -24.91 17.80
N ASP A 65 18.13 -25.86 18.44
CA ASP A 65 16.77 -26.22 18.06
C ASP A 65 15.85 -25.00 18.15
N PRO A 66 15.14 -24.62 17.07
CA PRO A 66 14.37 -23.37 17.01
C PRO A 66 13.16 -23.35 17.96
N THR A 67 12.74 -24.49 18.49
CA THR A 67 11.59 -24.62 19.38
C THR A 67 12.01 -24.76 20.84
N THR A 68 13.00 -25.63 21.10
CA THR A 68 13.39 -26.00 22.48
C THR A 68 14.60 -25.21 22.99
N GLY A 69 15.42 -24.66 22.09
CA GLY A 69 16.67 -23.98 22.44
C GLY A 69 17.81 -24.91 22.84
N VAL A 70 17.69 -26.22 22.58
CA VAL A 70 18.68 -27.21 22.98
C VAL A 70 19.72 -27.44 21.89
N HIS A 71 21.00 -27.57 22.28
CA HIS A 71 22.11 -27.98 21.41
C HIS A 71 22.25 -29.50 21.46
N THR A 72 21.67 -30.23 20.51
CA THR A 72 21.82 -31.69 20.42
C THR A 72 22.94 -32.06 19.45
N ASP A 73 22.92 -31.53 18.23
CA ASP A 73 23.95 -31.60 17.24
C ASP A 73 24.05 -30.20 16.60
N PRO A 74 24.97 -29.36 17.09
CA PRO A 74 25.00 -27.95 16.68
C PRO A 74 25.25 -27.76 15.19
N TRP A 75 26.00 -28.64 14.53
CA TRP A 75 26.29 -28.49 13.11
C TRP A 75 25.12 -28.91 12.22
N ALA A 76 24.56 -30.11 12.49
CA ALA A 76 23.40 -30.58 11.75
C ALA A 76 22.17 -29.66 11.97
N THR A 77 22.01 -29.15 13.18
CA THR A 77 20.93 -28.20 13.52
C THR A 77 21.16 -26.85 12.80
N PHE A 78 22.39 -26.37 12.72
CA PHE A 78 22.72 -25.15 11.97
C PHE A 78 22.36 -25.28 10.48
N GLU A 79 22.76 -26.38 9.83
CA GLU A 79 22.40 -26.66 8.43
C GLU A 79 20.89 -26.76 8.22
N ALA A 80 20.17 -27.40 9.14
CA ALA A 80 18.71 -27.49 9.10
C ALA A 80 18.06 -26.09 9.23
N ASN A 81 18.58 -25.26 10.13
CA ASN A 81 18.09 -23.90 10.33
C ASN A 81 18.36 -23.01 9.11
N LEU A 82 19.55 -23.12 8.48
CA LEU A 82 19.86 -22.44 7.23
C LEU A 82 18.89 -22.86 6.11
N SER A 83 18.62 -24.14 5.98
CA SER A 83 17.69 -24.68 4.99
C SER A 83 16.26 -24.16 5.23
N GLN A 84 15.85 -24.08 6.48
CA GLN A 84 14.52 -23.54 6.85
C GLN A 84 14.41 -22.05 6.56
N VAL A 85 15.42 -21.26 6.90
CA VAL A 85 15.49 -19.83 6.55
C VAL A 85 15.48 -19.65 5.02
N ALA A 86 16.27 -20.42 4.27
CA ALA A 86 16.27 -20.37 2.81
C ALA A 86 14.88 -20.69 2.23
N SER A 87 14.21 -21.70 2.77
CA SER A 87 12.87 -22.12 2.32
C SER A 87 11.81 -21.02 2.48
N ALA A 88 12.01 -20.12 3.45
CA ALA A 88 11.10 -18.97 3.63
C ALA A 88 11.10 -18.03 2.42
N PHE A 89 12.21 -17.93 1.69
CA PHE A 89 12.37 -17.03 0.54
C PHE A 89 12.10 -17.70 -0.80
N VAL A 90 12.12 -19.03 -0.88
CA VAL A 90 11.89 -19.76 -2.14
C VAL A 90 10.40 -19.98 -2.35
N ARG A 91 9.87 -19.42 -3.45
CA ARG A 91 8.47 -19.59 -3.86
C ARG A 91 8.37 -19.75 -5.37
N PRO A 92 7.44 -20.57 -5.88
CA PRO A 92 7.26 -20.76 -7.32
C PRO A 92 6.94 -19.47 -8.08
N SER A 93 6.25 -18.52 -7.42
CA SER A 93 5.92 -17.21 -8.01
C SER A 93 7.09 -16.24 -8.04
N GLY A 94 8.20 -16.53 -7.35
CA GLY A 94 9.31 -15.60 -7.13
C GLY A 94 8.96 -14.42 -6.19
N LEU A 95 7.71 -14.34 -5.72
CA LEU A 95 7.26 -13.27 -4.83
C LEU A 95 7.50 -13.65 -3.38
N VAL A 96 8.07 -12.72 -2.64
CA VAL A 96 8.33 -12.81 -1.20
C VAL A 96 7.45 -11.82 -0.48
N THR A 97 6.67 -12.31 0.48
CA THR A 97 5.84 -11.47 1.36
C THR A 97 6.51 -11.38 2.73
N VAL A 98 6.87 -10.17 3.12
CA VAL A 98 7.44 -9.86 4.44
C VAL A 98 6.35 -9.22 5.27
N SER A 99 6.03 -9.82 6.42
CA SER A 99 5.08 -9.27 7.38
C SER A 99 5.80 -8.89 8.66
N LEU A 100 5.52 -7.69 9.15
CA LEU A 100 6.06 -7.13 10.37
C LEU A 100 4.92 -6.87 11.34
N THR A 101 5.08 -7.30 12.60
CA THR A 101 4.23 -6.83 13.67
C THR A 101 5.08 -6.00 14.61
N GLU A 102 4.82 -4.70 14.67
CA GLU A 102 5.55 -3.78 15.54
C GLU A 102 5.02 -3.83 16.99
N LEU A 103 5.68 -3.09 17.88
CA LEU A 103 5.30 -3.05 19.31
C LEU A 103 3.90 -2.50 19.57
N ASP A 104 3.36 -1.73 18.63
CA ASP A 104 1.99 -1.20 18.69
C ASP A 104 0.91 -2.22 18.24
N GLY A 105 1.34 -3.44 17.89
CA GLY A 105 0.46 -4.53 17.42
C GLY A 105 0.01 -4.39 15.97
N ILE A 106 0.42 -3.35 15.26
CA ILE A 106 0.04 -3.16 13.85
C ILE A 106 0.84 -4.11 12.98
N GLN A 107 0.12 -4.94 12.21
CA GLN A 107 0.73 -5.80 11.21
C GLN A 107 0.87 -5.05 9.88
N LYS A 108 2.11 -4.95 9.41
CA LYS A 108 2.50 -4.32 8.16
C LYS A 108 3.04 -5.37 7.20
N VAL A 109 2.63 -5.32 5.95
CA VAL A 109 2.97 -6.32 4.92
C VAL A 109 3.61 -5.62 3.72
N ALA A 110 4.72 -6.17 3.23
CA ALA A 110 5.33 -5.80 1.97
C ALA A 110 5.51 -7.04 1.10
N THR A 111 5.21 -6.94 -0.20
CA THR A 111 5.42 -8.03 -1.16
C THR A 111 6.33 -7.54 -2.26
N GLY A 112 7.34 -8.33 -2.59
CA GLY A 112 8.34 -7.98 -3.59
C GLY A 112 9.06 -9.20 -4.14
N ASN A 113 10.07 -8.97 -4.97
CA ASN A 113 10.93 -10.01 -5.52
C ASN A 113 12.21 -10.13 -4.71
N LEU A 114 12.67 -11.35 -4.48
CA LEU A 114 13.99 -11.58 -3.90
C LEU A 114 15.06 -11.06 -4.88
N ALA A 115 15.81 -10.05 -4.46
CA ALA A 115 16.88 -9.45 -5.27
C ALA A 115 18.25 -10.05 -4.98
N ALA A 116 18.48 -10.45 -3.72
CA ALA A 116 19.71 -11.13 -3.30
C ALA A 116 19.46 -12.01 -2.08
N TYR A 117 20.21 -13.11 -2.00
CA TYR A 117 20.26 -13.99 -0.83
C TYR A 117 21.71 -14.44 -0.67
N VAL A 118 22.34 -14.08 0.43
CA VAL A 118 23.75 -14.34 0.71
C VAL A 118 23.87 -14.98 2.08
N VAL A 119 24.60 -16.08 2.16
CA VAL A 119 24.95 -16.76 3.41
C VAL A 119 26.43 -16.49 3.70
N ASP A 120 26.72 -16.04 4.91
CA ASP A 120 28.06 -15.92 5.48
C ASP A 120 28.15 -16.95 6.62
N GLU A 121 28.61 -18.15 6.28
CA GLU A 121 28.67 -19.29 7.22
C GLU A 121 29.66 -19.02 8.38
N ASP A 122 30.78 -18.36 8.09
CA ASP A 122 31.79 -18.05 9.09
C ASP A 122 31.24 -17.12 10.18
N LYS A 123 30.35 -16.22 9.80
CA LYS A 123 29.69 -15.29 10.71
C LYS A 123 28.31 -15.74 11.17
N ARG A 124 27.84 -16.90 10.69
CA ARG A 124 26.48 -17.39 10.95
C ARG A 124 25.40 -16.38 10.61
N ARG A 125 25.59 -15.68 9.49
CA ARG A 125 24.67 -14.63 9.05
C ARG A 125 24.09 -14.92 7.68
N VAL A 126 22.82 -14.55 7.53
CA VAL A 126 22.12 -14.57 6.26
C VAL A 126 21.63 -13.17 5.96
N ARG A 127 21.89 -12.70 4.74
CA ARG A 127 21.38 -11.44 4.24
C ARG A 127 20.44 -11.69 3.06
N ALA A 128 19.18 -11.28 3.20
CA ALA A 128 18.19 -11.30 2.13
C ALA A 128 17.79 -9.87 1.75
N VAL A 129 17.71 -9.58 0.45
CA VAL A 129 17.28 -8.30 -0.07
C VAL A 129 16.03 -8.53 -0.91
N VAL A 130 14.92 -7.89 -0.53
CA VAL A 130 13.64 -7.96 -1.23
C VAL A 130 13.38 -6.61 -1.90
N LYS A 131 13.25 -6.60 -3.23
CA LYS A 131 12.87 -5.41 -3.99
C LYS A 131 11.35 -5.29 -3.98
N VAL A 132 10.85 -4.30 -3.24
CA VAL A 132 9.43 -4.01 -3.09
C VAL A 132 9.02 -2.97 -4.14
N PRO A 133 8.15 -3.31 -5.10
CA PRO A 133 7.74 -2.38 -6.16
C PRO A 133 6.87 -1.23 -5.62
N ARG A 134 6.15 -1.47 -4.54
CA ARG A 134 5.41 -0.43 -3.81
C ARG A 134 6.25 0.01 -2.62
N VAL A 135 6.44 1.31 -2.51
CA VAL A 135 7.36 1.92 -1.54
C VAL A 135 6.90 1.73 -0.10
N PHE A 136 5.60 1.58 0.11
CA PHE A 136 4.99 1.58 1.44
C PHE A 136 4.57 0.19 1.89
N PHE A 137 4.78 -0.11 3.16
CA PHE A 137 4.13 -1.24 3.80
C PHE A 137 2.61 -1.05 3.79
N ARG A 138 1.89 -2.16 3.67
CA ARG A 138 0.42 -2.18 3.65
C ARG A 138 -0.12 -2.87 4.89
N GLY A 139 -1.28 -2.44 5.36
CA GLY A 139 -2.01 -3.19 6.37
C GLY A 139 -2.37 -4.60 5.88
N ALA A 140 -2.41 -5.57 6.78
CA ALA A 140 -2.79 -6.94 6.45
C ALA A 140 -4.23 -7.01 5.94
N SER A 141 -5.12 -6.23 6.53
CA SER A 141 -6.56 -6.22 6.23
C SER A 141 -6.98 -4.98 5.46
N GLU A 142 -7.97 -5.15 4.61
CA GLU A 142 -8.66 -4.06 3.94
C GLU A 142 -9.71 -3.47 4.88
N LEU A 143 -9.78 -2.14 4.94
CA LEU A 143 -10.75 -1.39 5.73
C LEU A 143 -11.79 -0.76 4.79
N THR A 144 -13.03 -0.64 5.26
CA THR A 144 -14.12 -0.01 4.54
C THR A 144 -14.70 1.12 5.37
N PHE A 145 -14.59 2.33 4.87
CA PHE A 145 -15.23 3.52 5.41
C PHE A 145 -16.46 3.86 4.56
N THR A 146 -17.55 4.24 5.19
CA THR A 146 -18.81 4.63 4.51
C THR A 146 -19.32 5.95 5.04
N SER A 147 -19.84 6.80 4.15
CA SER A 147 -20.47 8.07 4.48
C SER A 147 -21.70 8.33 3.61
N SER A 148 -22.69 9.01 4.18
CA SER A 148 -23.83 9.58 3.46
C SER A 148 -23.72 11.08 3.24
N ALA A 149 -22.61 11.71 3.70
CA ALA A 149 -22.39 13.13 3.55
C ALA A 149 -21.88 13.46 2.15
N PHE A 150 -22.62 14.30 1.42
CA PHE A 150 -22.21 14.84 0.13
C PHE A 150 -21.97 16.35 0.26
N GLY A 151 -21.00 16.88 -0.52
CA GLY A 151 -20.69 18.31 -0.55
C GLY A 151 -19.89 18.83 0.64
N SER A 152 -19.55 17.99 1.61
CA SER A 152 -18.73 18.35 2.77
C SER A 152 -17.45 17.52 2.83
N VAL A 153 -16.43 18.06 3.49
CA VAL A 153 -15.18 17.34 3.77
C VAL A 153 -15.43 16.31 4.84
N VAL A 154 -15.10 15.06 4.56
CA VAL A 154 -15.25 13.92 5.49
C VAL A 154 -13.88 13.30 5.75
N THR A 155 -13.57 13.04 7.02
CA THR A 155 -12.37 12.32 7.43
C THR A 155 -12.64 10.82 7.44
N ASN A 156 -11.76 10.04 6.81
CA ASN A 156 -11.80 8.59 6.87
C ASN A 156 -11.27 8.11 8.23
N THR A 157 -12.18 7.84 9.15
CA THR A 157 -11.88 7.45 10.53
C THR A 157 -11.25 6.06 10.64
N GLU A 158 -11.54 5.14 9.71
CA GLU A 158 -10.99 3.79 9.69
C GLU A 158 -9.48 3.82 9.42
N LEU A 159 -9.04 4.57 8.39
CA LEU A 159 -7.62 4.73 8.08
C LEU A 159 -6.88 5.51 9.18
N GLN A 160 -7.54 6.47 9.81
CA GLN A 160 -7.00 7.21 10.95
C GLN A 160 -6.80 6.29 12.17
N THR A 161 -7.79 5.48 12.51
CA THR A 161 -7.71 4.51 13.62
C THR A 161 -6.63 3.47 13.38
N ALA A 162 -6.42 3.04 12.13
CA ALA A 162 -5.34 2.15 11.73
C ALA A 162 -3.97 2.83 11.71
N LYS A 163 -3.86 4.12 12.05
CA LYS A 163 -2.61 4.91 12.03
C LYS A 163 -1.91 4.90 10.67
N SER A 164 -2.68 4.78 9.57
CA SER A 164 -2.14 4.89 8.21
C SER A 164 -1.50 6.25 8.01
N ASN A 165 -0.29 6.30 7.45
CA ASN A 165 0.52 7.54 7.39
C ASN A 165 1.26 7.74 6.07
N ALA A 166 0.93 6.96 5.05
CA ALA A 166 1.53 7.04 3.72
C ALA A 166 0.46 7.13 2.63
N PRO A 167 0.77 7.66 1.44
CA PRO A 167 -0.17 7.74 0.33
C PRO A 167 -0.74 6.37 -0.07
N ILE A 168 -2.03 6.34 -0.42
CA ILE A 168 -2.74 5.14 -0.84
C ILE A 168 -3.12 5.29 -2.32
N SER A 169 -2.54 4.45 -3.17
CA SER A 169 -2.70 4.46 -4.63
C SER A 169 -3.55 3.29 -5.17
N ASP A 170 -4.19 2.53 -4.30
CA ASP A 170 -4.96 1.33 -4.67
C ASP A 170 -6.32 1.23 -3.96
N ALA A 171 -6.84 2.36 -3.51
CA ALA A 171 -8.18 2.41 -2.95
C ALA A 171 -9.25 2.16 -4.01
N VAL A 172 -10.36 1.59 -3.58
CA VAL A 172 -11.60 1.50 -4.36
C VAL A 172 -12.63 2.44 -3.74
N ILE A 173 -13.09 3.41 -4.52
CA ILE A 173 -14.10 4.36 -4.08
C ILE A 173 -15.41 4.04 -4.80
N THR A 174 -16.49 3.92 -4.06
CA THR A 174 -17.81 3.60 -4.60
C THR A 174 -18.80 4.68 -4.22
N VAL A 175 -19.53 5.22 -5.21
CA VAL A 175 -20.67 6.12 -5.00
C VAL A 175 -21.93 5.34 -5.32
N ASN A 176 -22.86 5.25 -4.36
CA ASN A 176 -24.15 4.60 -4.52
C ASN A 176 -25.21 5.63 -4.86
N GLY A 177 -26.04 5.34 -5.90
CA GLY A 177 -27.13 6.21 -6.32
C GLY A 177 -28.36 6.19 -5.38
N PRO A 178 -29.30 7.14 -5.61
CA PRO A 178 -29.30 8.06 -6.75
C PRO A 178 -28.28 9.20 -6.61
N ALA A 179 -27.58 9.52 -7.71
CA ALA A 179 -26.61 10.60 -7.76
C ALA A 179 -26.36 11.04 -9.20
N THR A 180 -26.20 12.32 -9.45
CA THR A 180 -25.93 12.88 -10.77
C THR A 180 -24.66 13.73 -10.73
N ASN A 181 -23.82 13.62 -11.75
CA ASN A 181 -22.53 14.31 -11.87
C ASN A 181 -21.63 14.13 -10.64
N PRO A 182 -21.34 12.88 -10.21
CA PRO A 182 -20.53 12.68 -9.03
C PRO A 182 -19.08 13.13 -9.27
N VAL A 183 -18.51 13.77 -8.25
CA VAL A 183 -17.11 14.21 -8.20
C VAL A 183 -16.50 13.72 -6.89
N ILE A 184 -15.34 13.09 -6.97
CA ILE A 184 -14.57 12.62 -5.83
C ILE A 184 -13.30 13.47 -5.75
N THR A 185 -13.04 14.08 -4.61
CA THR A 185 -11.85 14.92 -4.37
C THR A 185 -11.10 14.46 -3.14
N ASP A 186 -9.81 14.18 -3.26
CA ASP A 186 -8.88 14.16 -2.13
C ASP A 186 -8.50 15.59 -1.77
N THR A 187 -8.95 16.07 -0.62
CA THR A 187 -8.75 17.48 -0.25
C THR A 187 -7.34 17.79 0.26
N ILE A 188 -6.56 16.76 0.56
CA ILE A 188 -5.16 16.91 1.00
C ILE A 188 -4.22 16.95 -0.21
N GLY A 189 -4.33 15.98 -1.12
CA GLY A 189 -3.53 15.93 -2.35
C GLY A 189 -4.03 16.88 -3.45
N GLY A 190 -5.22 17.46 -3.28
CA GLY A 190 -5.81 18.36 -4.28
C GLY A 190 -6.23 17.68 -5.58
N GLN A 191 -6.32 16.36 -5.59
CA GLN A 191 -6.66 15.56 -6.76
C GLN A 191 -8.16 15.29 -6.81
N SER A 192 -8.75 15.33 -8.00
CA SER A 192 -10.16 15.01 -8.16
C SER A 192 -10.44 14.17 -9.41
N VAL A 193 -11.49 13.36 -9.33
CA VAL A 193 -12.01 12.58 -10.45
C VAL A 193 -13.49 12.92 -10.62
N ASN A 194 -13.85 13.39 -11.81
CA ASN A 194 -15.17 13.86 -12.16
C ASN A 194 -15.83 12.91 -13.16
N TRP A 195 -17.05 12.54 -12.92
CA TRP A 195 -17.90 11.90 -13.92
C TRP A 195 -19.05 12.87 -14.29
N LEU A 196 -18.72 13.86 -15.10
CA LEU A 196 -19.71 14.83 -15.64
C LEU A 196 -20.64 14.10 -16.62
N SER A 197 -21.92 14.44 -16.58
CA SER A 197 -23.00 13.75 -17.29
C SER A 197 -23.28 12.32 -16.77
N GLY A 198 -22.63 11.90 -15.69
CA GLY A 198 -22.92 10.65 -15.01
C GLY A 198 -24.26 10.68 -14.28
N SER A 199 -25.02 9.60 -14.39
CA SER A 199 -26.26 9.44 -13.64
C SER A 199 -26.35 8.02 -13.07
N LEU A 200 -26.64 7.96 -11.78
CA LEU A 200 -26.89 6.74 -11.03
C LEU A 200 -28.32 6.74 -10.55
N ALA A 201 -29.09 5.74 -10.95
CA ALA A 201 -30.40 5.47 -10.37
C ALA A 201 -30.25 4.81 -8.99
N SER A 202 -31.36 4.66 -8.29
CA SER A 202 -31.39 3.92 -7.03
C SER A 202 -30.93 2.47 -7.25
N GLY A 203 -29.97 2.00 -6.43
CA GLY A 203 -29.37 0.67 -6.55
C GLY A 203 -28.21 0.58 -7.55
N GLU A 204 -27.96 1.59 -8.37
CA GLU A 204 -26.77 1.67 -9.21
C GLU A 204 -25.58 2.23 -8.44
N LYS A 205 -24.36 1.92 -8.92
CA LYS A 205 -23.10 2.35 -8.28
C LYS A 205 -22.13 2.83 -9.34
N TRP A 206 -21.32 3.84 -8.97
CA TRP A 206 -20.11 4.18 -9.67
C TRP A 206 -18.91 3.71 -8.84
N GLU A 207 -18.08 2.84 -9.41
CA GLU A 207 -16.88 2.32 -8.77
C GLU A 207 -15.64 2.84 -9.48
N LEU A 208 -14.75 3.44 -8.71
CA LEU A 208 -13.44 3.90 -9.11
C LEU A 208 -12.37 3.07 -8.41
N ASP A 209 -11.74 2.15 -9.12
CA ASP A 209 -10.57 1.38 -8.64
C ASP A 209 -9.30 2.14 -9.05
N ILE A 210 -8.72 2.85 -8.11
CA ILE A 210 -7.54 3.69 -8.33
C ILE A 210 -6.34 2.82 -8.76
N GLY A 211 -6.15 1.69 -8.11
CA GLY A 211 -5.02 0.81 -8.35
C GLY A 211 -5.04 0.15 -9.72
N LYS A 212 -6.22 -0.21 -10.21
CA LYS A 212 -6.41 -0.77 -11.55
C LYS A 212 -6.67 0.27 -12.62
N ARG A 213 -6.83 1.55 -12.24
CA ARG A 213 -7.22 2.65 -13.14
C ARG A 213 -8.53 2.34 -13.86
N LEU A 214 -9.47 1.75 -13.14
CA LEU A 214 -10.74 1.30 -13.66
C LEU A 214 -11.87 2.17 -13.10
N SER A 215 -12.70 2.69 -14.00
CA SER A 215 -13.94 3.40 -13.65
C SER A 215 -15.10 2.66 -14.30
N ARG A 216 -16.09 2.27 -13.52
CA ARG A 216 -17.25 1.52 -14.01
C ARG A 216 -18.54 1.88 -13.30
N LYS A 217 -19.63 1.88 -14.06
CA LYS A 217 -21.01 1.88 -13.54
C LYS A 217 -21.45 0.45 -13.33
N ILE A 218 -21.96 0.13 -12.16
CA ILE A 218 -22.56 -1.17 -11.82
C ILE A 218 -24.06 -0.96 -11.77
N LEU A 219 -24.78 -1.72 -12.58
CA LEU A 219 -26.24 -1.64 -12.70
C LEU A 219 -26.92 -2.43 -11.59
N THR A 220 -28.18 -2.07 -11.30
CA THR A 220 -29.07 -2.86 -10.45
C THR A 220 -29.27 -4.24 -11.12
N GLY A 221 -28.82 -5.30 -10.48
CA GLY A 221 -28.85 -6.65 -11.07
C GLY A 221 -27.47 -7.21 -11.49
N GLY A 222 -26.39 -6.44 -11.28
CA GLY A 222 -25.01 -6.95 -11.35
C GLY A 222 -24.29 -6.79 -12.67
N GLY A 223 -24.91 -6.20 -13.71
CA GLY A 223 -24.22 -5.81 -14.93
C GLY A 223 -23.27 -4.65 -14.69
N ALA A 224 -22.08 -4.63 -15.33
CA ALA A 224 -21.15 -3.52 -15.25
C ALA A 224 -20.85 -2.95 -16.64
N SER A 225 -20.79 -1.64 -16.76
CA SER A 225 -20.34 -0.93 -17.97
C SER A 225 -19.14 -0.05 -17.64
N SER A 226 -18.12 -0.05 -18.50
CA SER A 226 -17.00 0.88 -18.37
C SER A 226 -17.48 2.31 -18.54
N VAL A 227 -17.00 3.21 -17.69
CA VAL A 227 -17.28 4.63 -17.73
C VAL A 227 -15.95 5.37 -17.77
N MET A 228 -15.75 6.21 -18.80
CA MET A 228 -14.62 7.11 -18.81
C MET A 228 -14.93 8.32 -17.94
N PRO A 229 -14.11 8.62 -16.91
CA PRO A 229 -14.23 9.89 -16.19
C PRO A 229 -14.09 11.04 -17.17
N THR A 230 -14.95 12.05 -17.07
CA THR A 230 -14.98 13.15 -18.03
C THR A 230 -13.79 14.08 -17.85
N THR A 231 -13.27 14.17 -16.63
CA THR A 231 -12.08 14.98 -16.31
C THR A 231 -11.37 14.35 -15.10
N VAL A 232 -10.09 14.12 -15.26
CA VAL A 232 -9.17 13.78 -14.16
C VAL A 232 -8.31 15.01 -13.94
N TYR A 233 -8.56 15.73 -12.86
CA TYR A 233 -7.67 16.80 -12.40
C TYR A 233 -6.62 16.18 -11.48
N ALA A 234 -5.68 15.50 -12.08
CA ALA A 234 -4.37 15.25 -11.52
C ALA A 234 -3.38 15.70 -12.58
N PRO A 235 -2.22 16.22 -12.25
CA PRO A 235 -1.15 16.30 -13.23
C PRO A 235 -0.96 14.89 -13.79
N MET A 236 -1.31 14.70 -15.07
CA MET A 236 -1.18 13.42 -15.75
C MET A 236 0.31 13.16 -15.99
N GLU A 237 0.96 12.65 -14.97
CA GLU A 237 2.30 12.10 -15.08
C GLU A 237 2.20 10.71 -15.68
N LEU A 238 3.04 10.44 -16.68
CA LEU A 238 3.12 9.12 -17.31
C LEU A 238 3.40 8.08 -16.22
N GLY A 239 2.44 7.18 -15.98
CA GLY A 239 2.57 6.14 -14.96
C GLY A 239 2.01 6.48 -13.57
N ALA A 240 1.61 7.73 -13.30
CA ALA A 240 0.97 8.08 -12.04
C ALA A 240 -0.43 7.44 -11.90
N PRO A 241 -0.89 7.09 -10.69
CA PRO A 241 -2.27 6.69 -10.44
C PRO A 241 -3.21 7.85 -10.81
N ILE A 242 -4.45 7.52 -11.19
CA ILE A 242 -5.49 8.51 -11.53
C ILE A 242 -5.72 9.47 -10.35
N MET A 243 -5.55 8.98 -9.15
CA MET A 243 -5.69 9.69 -7.88
C MET A 243 -4.90 8.93 -6.82
N GLU A 244 -4.43 9.63 -5.81
CA GLU A 244 -3.89 9.05 -4.58
C GLU A 244 -4.61 9.66 -3.38
N LEU A 245 -4.84 8.88 -2.35
CA LEU A 245 -5.35 9.40 -1.09
C LEU A 245 -4.17 9.80 -0.21
N TRP A 246 -4.07 11.09 0.10
CA TRP A 246 -2.97 11.63 0.87
C TRP A 246 -3.33 11.84 2.35
N PRO A 247 -2.46 11.44 3.30
CA PRO A 247 -2.66 11.76 4.70
C PRO A 247 -2.31 13.22 4.97
N SER A 248 -3.06 13.87 5.85
CA SER A 248 -2.68 15.18 6.39
C SER A 248 -1.51 15.01 7.36
N LEU A 249 -0.38 15.64 7.06
CA LEU A 249 0.81 15.61 7.90
C LEU A 249 0.91 16.82 8.84
N SER A 250 -0.03 17.75 8.76
CA SER A 250 0.13 19.12 9.25
C SER A 250 -0.32 19.36 10.69
N ASN A 251 -0.82 18.35 11.42
CA ASN A 251 -1.34 18.62 12.76
C ASN A 251 -0.97 17.51 13.75
N LEU A 252 -0.15 17.87 14.74
CA LEU A 252 0.23 16.99 15.86
C LEU A 252 -0.98 16.50 16.67
N ALA A 253 -2.07 17.28 16.73
CA ALA A 253 -3.27 16.92 17.47
C ALA A 253 -4.16 15.90 16.72
N SER A 254 -4.07 15.84 15.39
CA SER A 254 -4.84 14.91 14.57
C SER A 254 -4.02 14.51 13.34
N PRO A 255 -2.90 13.79 13.53
CA PRO A 255 -2.04 13.38 12.44
C PRO A 255 -2.77 12.34 11.57
N ASN A 256 -2.32 12.25 10.30
CA ASN A 256 -2.70 11.17 9.39
C ASN A 256 -4.19 11.10 9.03
N GLN A 257 -4.82 12.25 8.86
CA GLN A 257 -6.20 12.29 8.38
C GLN A 257 -6.25 12.20 6.85
N TYR A 258 -6.99 11.24 6.33
CA TYR A 258 -7.38 11.20 4.92
C TYR A 258 -8.74 11.91 4.79
N ARG A 259 -8.78 12.96 3.98
CA ARG A 259 -9.96 13.81 3.84
C ARG A 259 -10.47 13.79 2.42
N LEU A 260 -11.71 13.40 2.26
CA LEU A 260 -12.39 13.29 0.98
C LEU A 260 -13.63 14.19 0.96
N THR A 261 -13.91 14.71 -0.21
CA THR A 261 -15.21 15.30 -0.53
C THR A 261 -15.80 14.55 -1.70
N VAL A 262 -17.05 14.10 -1.54
CA VAL A 262 -17.84 13.57 -2.67
C VAL A 262 -18.97 14.53 -2.88
N THR A 263 -19.08 15.09 -4.09
CA THR A 263 -20.20 15.95 -4.49
C THR A 263 -21.01 15.27 -5.57
N ALA A 264 -22.31 15.43 -5.52
CA ALA A 264 -23.24 15.02 -6.55
C ALA A 264 -24.55 15.81 -6.39
N SER A 265 -25.35 15.95 -7.45
CA SER A 265 -26.71 16.43 -7.40
C SER A 265 -27.71 15.27 -7.40
N GLY A 266 -28.97 15.54 -7.05
CA GLY A 266 -30.02 14.53 -7.03
C GLY A 266 -29.84 13.42 -5.99
N THR A 267 -29.03 13.66 -4.96
CA THR A 267 -28.81 12.73 -3.86
C THR A 267 -30.02 12.70 -2.92
N THR A 268 -30.29 11.54 -2.32
CA THR A 268 -31.37 11.31 -1.34
C THR A 268 -30.79 10.63 -0.09
N GLY A 269 -31.62 10.37 0.89
CA GLY A 269 -31.21 9.59 2.08
C GLY A 269 -30.74 8.16 1.79
N ALA A 270 -30.99 7.63 0.59
CA ALA A 270 -30.47 6.34 0.13
C ALA A 270 -29.09 6.44 -0.54
N SER A 271 -28.63 7.65 -0.84
CA SER A 271 -27.32 7.88 -1.46
C SER A 271 -26.21 7.77 -0.42
N SER A 272 -25.10 7.14 -0.80
CA SER A 272 -23.95 7.00 0.06
C SER A 272 -22.69 6.83 -0.78
N TRP A 273 -21.52 6.91 -0.14
CA TRP A 273 -20.27 6.54 -0.77
C TRP A 273 -19.38 5.81 0.22
N SER A 274 -18.46 5.03 -0.29
CA SER A 274 -17.54 4.27 0.53
C SER A 274 -16.13 4.27 -0.07
N VAL A 275 -15.16 4.09 0.80
CA VAL A 275 -13.75 3.91 0.46
C VAL A 275 -13.28 2.59 1.03
N LYS A 276 -12.76 1.74 0.17
CA LYS A 276 -12.13 0.48 0.51
C LYS A 276 -10.65 0.58 0.27
N ALA A 277 -9.83 0.41 1.30
CA ALA A 277 -8.40 0.55 1.19
C ALA A 277 -7.66 -0.27 2.25
N LYS A 278 -6.45 -0.70 1.91
CA LYS A 278 -5.49 -1.16 2.93
C LYS A 278 -4.72 0.03 3.46
N PRO A 279 -4.57 0.17 4.79
CA PRO A 279 -3.70 1.19 5.37
C PRO A 279 -2.31 1.15 4.76
N ALA A 280 -1.66 2.30 4.62
CA ALA A 280 -0.30 2.42 4.11
C ALA A 280 0.60 3.05 5.16
N TYR A 281 1.85 2.56 5.28
CA TYR A 281 2.79 2.95 6.33
C TYR A 281 4.16 3.31 5.75
N LEU A 282 4.72 4.42 6.24
CA LEU A 282 6.11 4.82 6.03
C LEU A 282 7.05 3.96 6.85
#